data_005bbcc9f4148be4e9f590bd0193221e
#
_entry.id   005bbcc9f4148be4e9f590bd0193221e
#
_cell.length_a   1.000
_cell.length_b   1.000
_cell.length_c   1.000
_cell.angle_alpha   90.00
_cell.angle_beta   90.00
_cell.angle_gamma   90.00
#
_symmetry.space_group_name_H-M   'P 1'
#
loop_
_entity.id
_entity.type
_entity.pdbx_description
1 polymer ?
#
loop_
_entity_poly.entity_id
_entity_poly.type
_entity_poly.pdbx_seq_one_letter_code
_entity_poly.pdbx_strand_id
1 'polypeptide(L)'
;MPYKVFVDDNYVFMEESKRHPAGVFESHQAAVAAAEAIVDEFLLSSYRPGMKSDELFAAYRGYGEDPFILATEPDAAVEPIFSARKYAAESCTEICAEQRPWWKFWAHPNP
;
A
#
# COMPACT_ATOMS: atom_id res chain seq x y z
N MET A 1 4.31 -23.00 1.84
CA MET A 1 4.31 -21.58 2.18
C MET A 1 2.94 -21.20 2.71
N PRO A 2 2.85 -20.83 3.96
CA PRO A 2 1.55 -20.69 4.61
C PRO A 2 0.81 -19.37 4.34
N TYR A 3 1.40 -18.46 3.57
CA TYR A 3 0.78 -17.16 3.35
C TYR A 3 0.68 -16.84 1.88
N LYS A 4 -0.48 -16.36 1.46
CA LYS A 4 -0.66 -15.87 0.11
C LYS A 4 -1.11 -14.43 0.16
N VAL A 5 -0.61 -13.63 -0.76
CA VAL A 5 -1.07 -12.26 -0.93
C VAL A 5 -1.93 -12.21 -2.17
N PHE A 6 -3.13 -11.69 -2.02
CA PHE A 6 -4.03 -11.44 -3.14
C PHE A 6 -4.27 -9.95 -3.24
N VAL A 7 -4.62 -9.51 -4.43
CA VAL A 7 -4.85 -8.09 -4.69
C VAL A 7 -6.23 -7.92 -5.30
N ASP A 8 -7.01 -7.02 -4.72
CA ASP A 8 -8.25 -6.54 -5.32
C ASP A 8 -7.99 -5.18 -5.90
N ASP A 9 -8.65 -4.88 -7.02
CA ASP A 9 -8.47 -3.60 -7.68
C ASP A 9 -9.61 -2.68 -7.26
N ASN A 10 -9.27 -1.57 -6.65
CA ASN A 10 -10.28 -0.61 -6.19
C ASN A 10 -11.04 0.04 -7.33
N TYR A 11 -10.47 0.02 -8.53
CA TYR A 11 -11.11 0.64 -9.67
C TYR A 11 -12.25 -0.19 -10.24
N VAL A 12 -12.31 -1.46 -9.93
CA VAL A 12 -13.32 -2.35 -10.48
C VAL A 12 -14.67 -2.02 -9.85
N PHE A 13 -15.68 -1.74 -10.67
CA PHE A 13 -17.01 -1.60 -10.15
C PHE A 13 -17.98 -2.20 -11.15
N MET A 14 -19.08 -2.69 -10.64
CA MET A 14 -20.13 -3.28 -11.45
C MET A 14 -19.71 -4.55 -12.14
N GLU A 15 -18.53 -5.03 -11.89
CA GLU A 15 -18.09 -6.27 -12.43
C GLU A 15 -17.53 -7.08 -11.31
N GLU A 16 -17.29 -8.31 -11.56
CA GLU A 16 -16.67 -9.13 -10.55
C GLU A 16 -15.29 -8.62 -10.23
N SER A 17 -14.90 -8.80 -8.99
CA SER A 17 -13.59 -8.41 -8.56
C SER A 17 -12.53 -9.06 -9.43
N LYS A 18 -11.53 -8.32 -9.78
CA LYS A 18 -10.41 -8.84 -10.53
C LYS A 18 -9.32 -9.29 -9.60
N ARG A 19 -9.70 -9.96 -8.54
CA ARG A 19 -8.74 -10.46 -7.57
C ARG A 19 -7.73 -11.36 -8.24
N HIS A 20 -6.48 -11.15 -7.93
CA HIS A 20 -5.42 -11.97 -8.51
C HIS A 20 -4.36 -12.23 -7.45
N PRO A 21 -3.65 -13.35 -7.56
CA PRO A 21 -2.59 -13.63 -6.59
C PRO A 21 -1.37 -12.79 -6.87
N ALA A 22 -0.70 -12.35 -5.81
CA ALA A 22 0.50 -11.58 -5.93
C ALA A 22 1.73 -12.34 -5.43
N GLY A 23 1.55 -13.46 -4.75
CA GLY A 23 2.69 -14.26 -4.32
C GLY A 23 2.38 -15.12 -3.12
N VAL A 24 3.29 -16.01 -2.81
CA VAL A 24 3.20 -16.86 -1.63
C VAL A 24 4.46 -16.65 -0.82
N PHE A 25 4.35 -16.76 0.50
CA PHE A 25 5.42 -16.38 1.39
C PHE A 25 5.52 -17.32 2.57
N GLU A 26 6.74 -17.46 3.10
CA GLU A 26 6.98 -18.34 4.21
C GLU A 26 6.56 -17.75 5.55
N SER A 27 6.59 -16.43 5.68
CA SER A 27 6.28 -15.81 6.94
C SER A 27 5.26 -14.70 6.74
N HIS A 28 4.53 -14.41 7.81
CA HIS A 28 3.58 -13.32 7.79
C HIS A 28 4.29 -11.99 7.52
N GLN A 29 5.47 -11.84 8.11
CA GLN A 29 6.24 -10.61 7.92
C GLN A 29 6.61 -10.39 6.46
N ALA A 30 7.02 -11.45 5.76
CA ALA A 30 7.34 -11.33 4.35
C ALA A 30 6.11 -11.00 3.52
N ALA A 31 4.96 -11.59 3.88
CA ALA A 31 3.73 -11.30 3.18
C ALA A 31 3.30 -9.84 3.39
N VAL A 32 3.45 -9.34 4.61
CA VAL A 32 3.13 -7.95 4.90
C VAL A 32 4.03 -7.01 4.09
N ALA A 33 5.32 -7.31 4.06
CA ALA A 33 6.25 -6.47 3.29
C ALA A 33 5.88 -6.43 1.82
N ALA A 34 5.47 -7.56 1.26
CA ALA A 34 5.06 -7.60 -0.14
C ALA A 34 3.78 -6.82 -0.36
N ALA A 35 2.83 -6.92 0.56
CA ALA A 35 1.58 -6.17 0.44
C ALA A 35 1.83 -4.67 0.55
N GLU A 36 2.70 -4.28 1.47
CA GLU A 36 3.04 -2.86 1.62
C GLU A 36 3.69 -2.32 0.36
N ALA A 37 4.55 -3.11 -0.26
CA ALA A 37 5.22 -2.67 -1.48
C ALA A 37 4.21 -2.41 -2.60
N ILE A 38 3.16 -3.21 -2.67
CA ILE A 38 2.13 -3.01 -3.68
C ILE A 38 1.42 -1.66 -3.47
N VAL A 39 1.08 -1.35 -2.23
CA VAL A 39 0.44 -0.09 -1.93
C VAL A 39 1.39 1.07 -2.22
N ASP A 40 2.63 0.95 -1.77
CA ASP A 40 3.62 2.01 -1.97
C ASP A 40 3.84 2.31 -3.43
N GLU A 41 3.90 1.27 -4.26
CA GLU A 41 4.13 1.48 -5.68
C GLU A 41 3.02 2.32 -6.29
N PHE A 42 1.77 2.03 -5.93
CA PHE A 42 0.68 2.83 -6.44
C PHE A 42 0.77 4.28 -5.94
N LEU A 43 1.03 4.45 -4.65
CA LEU A 43 1.05 5.79 -4.08
C LEU A 43 2.16 6.63 -4.68
N LEU A 44 3.34 6.04 -4.84
CA LEU A 44 4.46 6.80 -5.40
C LEU A 44 4.22 7.14 -6.86
N SER A 45 3.57 6.26 -7.59
CA SER A 45 3.28 6.53 -9.00
C SER A 45 2.18 7.58 -9.16
N SER A 46 1.34 7.75 -8.16
CA SER A 46 0.23 8.70 -8.22
C SER A 46 0.56 10.05 -7.61
N TYR A 47 1.61 10.11 -6.80
CA TYR A 47 1.94 11.34 -6.10
C TYR A 47 2.42 12.41 -7.08
N ARG A 48 1.97 13.64 -6.85
CA ARG A 48 2.46 14.80 -7.59
C ARG A 48 2.88 15.88 -6.62
N PRO A 49 3.91 16.63 -6.93
CA PRO A 49 4.38 17.69 -6.03
C PRO A 49 3.25 18.64 -5.65
N GLY A 50 3.16 18.94 -4.38
CA GLY A 50 2.11 19.80 -3.87
C GLY A 50 0.83 19.10 -3.49
N MET A 51 0.76 17.81 -3.74
CA MET A 51 -0.44 17.04 -3.42
C MET A 51 -0.56 16.86 -1.91
N LYS A 52 -1.78 16.95 -1.41
CA LYS A 52 -2.03 16.73 0.00
C LYS A 52 -2.33 15.27 0.27
N SER A 53 -2.14 14.86 1.52
CA SER A 53 -2.32 13.46 1.85
C SER A 53 -3.73 12.97 1.60
N ASP A 54 -4.75 13.80 1.83
CA ASP A 54 -6.11 13.37 1.58
C ASP A 54 -6.40 13.25 0.09
N GLU A 55 -5.72 14.04 -0.74
CA GLU A 55 -5.85 13.89 -2.19
C GLU A 55 -5.24 12.60 -2.67
N LEU A 56 -4.06 12.27 -2.14
CA LEU A 56 -3.40 11.03 -2.53
C LEU A 56 -4.19 9.83 -2.05
N PHE A 57 -4.74 9.91 -0.85
CA PHE A 57 -5.54 8.81 -0.33
C PHE A 57 -6.83 8.65 -1.12
N ALA A 58 -7.42 9.74 -1.59
CA ALA A 58 -8.61 9.65 -2.43
C ALA A 58 -8.29 8.95 -3.75
N ALA A 59 -7.11 9.20 -4.31
CA ALA A 59 -6.69 8.49 -5.51
C ALA A 59 -6.53 7.00 -5.24
N TYR A 60 -5.99 6.65 -4.08
CA TYR A 60 -5.84 5.25 -3.71
C TYR A 60 -7.21 4.58 -3.60
N ARG A 61 -8.16 5.22 -2.94
CA ARG A 61 -9.47 4.61 -2.75
C ARG A 61 -10.21 4.42 -4.08
N GLY A 62 -9.93 5.28 -5.05
CA GLY A 62 -10.61 5.20 -6.33
C GLY A 62 -9.97 4.29 -7.34
N TYR A 63 -8.64 4.20 -7.32
CA TYR A 63 -7.94 3.52 -8.40
C TYR A 63 -6.84 2.59 -7.94
N GLY A 64 -6.54 2.53 -6.66
CA GLY A 64 -5.42 1.76 -6.17
C GLY A 64 -5.70 0.29 -6.06
N GLU A 65 -4.68 -0.45 -5.66
CA GLU A 65 -4.77 -1.87 -5.45
C GLU A 65 -4.84 -2.14 -3.96
N ASP A 66 -5.65 -3.11 -3.59
CA ASP A 66 -5.93 -3.42 -2.19
C ASP A 66 -5.42 -4.82 -1.88
N PRO A 67 -4.15 -4.98 -1.52
CA PRO A 67 -3.64 -6.30 -1.18
C PRO A 67 -4.10 -6.77 0.18
N PHE A 68 -4.29 -8.07 0.30
CA PHE A 68 -4.61 -8.66 1.58
C PHE A 68 -3.93 -10.02 1.68
N ILE A 69 -3.81 -10.51 2.91
CA ILE A 69 -3.05 -11.71 3.20
C ILE A 69 -3.96 -12.80 3.69
N LEU A 70 -3.86 -13.97 3.10
CA LEU A 70 -4.59 -15.14 3.55
C LEU A 70 -3.62 -16.19 4.06
N ALA A 71 -3.94 -16.77 5.19
CA ALA A 71 -3.22 -17.93 5.67
C ALA A 71 -3.74 -19.15 4.95
N THR A 72 -2.82 -19.98 4.46
CA THR A 72 -3.21 -21.17 3.73
C THR A 72 -3.13 -22.41 4.62
N GLU A 73 -2.70 -22.25 5.87
CA GLU A 73 -2.64 -23.34 6.84
C GLU A 73 -3.33 -22.89 8.12
N PRO A 74 -4.06 -23.78 8.76
CA PRO A 74 -4.86 -23.37 9.92
C PRO A 74 -4.04 -22.82 11.06
N ASP A 75 -2.79 -23.26 11.21
CA ASP A 75 -1.94 -22.79 12.30
C ASP A 75 -1.21 -21.52 12.01
N ALA A 76 -1.26 -21.02 10.80
CA ALA A 76 -0.46 -19.85 10.43
C ALA A 76 -1.03 -18.62 11.11
N ALA A 77 -0.15 -17.85 11.76
CA ALA A 77 -0.55 -16.64 12.45
C ALA A 77 -0.69 -15.49 11.45
N VAL A 78 -1.74 -14.72 11.59
CA VAL A 78 -1.95 -13.56 10.72
C VAL A 78 -2.02 -12.27 11.52
N GLU A 79 -1.54 -12.29 12.73
CA GLU A 79 -1.55 -11.12 13.60
C GLU A 79 -0.22 -10.43 13.58
N PRO A 80 -0.16 -9.10 13.56
CA PRO A 80 -1.36 -8.25 13.45
C PRO A 80 -1.93 -8.30 12.03
N ILE A 81 -3.22 -8.10 11.94
CA ILE A 81 -3.92 -8.16 10.66
C ILE A 81 -3.50 -6.98 9.81
N PHE A 82 -3.07 -7.24 8.59
CA PHE A 82 -2.68 -6.19 7.67
C PHE A 82 -3.93 -5.57 7.04
N SER A 83 -3.99 -4.24 7.06
CA SER A 83 -5.04 -3.51 6.37
C SER A 83 -4.39 -2.59 5.36
N ALA A 84 -4.62 -2.83 4.09
CA ALA A 84 -4.03 -2.01 3.04
C ALA A 84 -4.53 -0.57 3.13
N ARG A 85 -5.81 -0.38 3.44
CA ARG A 85 -6.35 0.95 3.54
C ARG A 85 -5.71 1.75 4.68
N LYS A 86 -5.53 1.10 5.83
CA LYS A 86 -4.90 1.78 6.95
C LYS A 86 -3.45 2.11 6.62
N TYR A 87 -2.75 1.17 6.03
CA TYR A 87 -1.37 1.39 5.65
C TYR A 87 -1.28 2.52 4.61
N ALA A 88 -2.19 2.53 3.64
CA ALA A 88 -2.18 3.56 2.61
C ALA A 88 -2.41 4.95 3.23
N ALA A 89 -3.31 5.06 4.19
CA ALA A 89 -3.57 6.34 4.83
C ALA A 89 -2.33 6.84 5.55
N GLU A 90 -1.64 5.96 6.25
CA GLU A 90 -0.42 6.33 6.96
C GLU A 90 0.69 6.70 5.98
N SER A 91 0.82 5.94 4.90
CA SER A 91 1.86 6.21 3.90
C SER A 91 1.60 7.52 3.17
N CYS A 92 0.34 7.84 2.90
CA CYS A 92 0.02 9.11 2.26
C CYS A 92 0.50 10.28 3.10
N THR A 93 0.32 10.20 4.41
CA THR A 93 0.80 11.24 5.29
C THR A 93 2.30 11.37 5.23
N GLU A 94 3.00 10.24 5.22
CA GLU A 94 4.47 10.28 5.17
C GLU A 94 4.98 10.75 3.83
N ILE A 95 4.41 10.25 2.75
CA ILE A 95 4.87 10.63 1.42
C ILE A 95 4.68 12.12 1.20
N CYS A 96 3.53 12.65 1.56
CA CYS A 96 3.26 14.05 1.32
C CYS A 96 4.08 14.95 2.24
N ALA A 97 4.42 14.47 3.42
CA ALA A 97 5.29 15.23 4.31
C ALA A 97 6.73 15.22 3.83
N GLU A 98 7.22 14.07 3.35
CA GLU A 98 8.59 13.97 2.91
C GLU A 98 8.83 14.61 1.58
N GLN A 99 7.80 14.68 0.75
CA GLN A 99 7.91 15.29 -0.56
C GLN A 99 7.68 16.78 -0.44
N ARG A 100 8.36 17.40 0.51
CA ARG A 100 8.24 18.84 0.68
C ARG A 100 8.83 19.57 -0.51
N PRO A 101 8.49 20.84 -0.70
CA PRO A 101 9.11 21.61 -1.76
C PRO A 101 10.62 21.49 -1.66
N TRP A 102 11.27 21.37 -2.81
CA TRP A 102 12.70 21.13 -2.83
C TRP A 102 13.49 22.24 -2.13
N TRP A 103 12.97 23.45 -2.09
CA TRP A 103 13.69 24.53 -1.46
C TRP A 103 13.81 24.31 0.05
N LYS A 104 12.91 23.53 0.63
CA LYS A 104 13.04 23.20 2.04
C LYS A 104 14.17 22.24 2.27
N PHE A 105 14.45 21.40 1.32
CA PHE A 105 15.60 20.52 1.44
C PHE A 105 16.88 21.30 1.32
N TRP A 106 16.88 22.37 0.51
CA TRP A 106 18.03 23.18 0.39
C TRP A 106 18.35 23.93 1.65
N ALA A 107 17.35 24.20 2.46
CA ALA A 107 17.57 24.88 3.70
C ALA A 107 18.24 24.00 4.73
N HIS A 108 18.29 22.72 4.50
CA HIS A 108 18.97 21.82 5.38
C HIS A 108 20.42 21.75 5.03
N PRO A 109 21.25 21.59 6.01
CA PRO A 109 22.65 21.53 5.70
C PRO A 109 22.97 20.37 4.88
N ASN A 110 22.23 19.42 4.84
CA ASN A 110 22.53 18.46 4.10
C ASN A 110 21.56 18.22 3.35
N PRO A 111 21.60 18.39 2.53
CA PRO A 111 20.81 18.08 1.75
C PRO A 111 21.03 17.05 1.22
#